data_f456c1ebc8e17cfdf8a4c779eb540b34
#
_entry.id   f456c1ebc8e17cfdf8a4c779eb540b34
#
_cell.length_a   1.000
_cell.length_b   1.000
_cell.length_c   1.000
_cell.angle_alpha   90.00
_cell.angle_beta   90.00
_cell.angle_gamma   90.00
#
_symmetry.space_group_name_H-M   'P 1'
#
loop_
_entity.id
_entity.type
_entity.pdbx_description
1 polymer ?
#
loop_
_entity_poly.entity_id
_entity_poly.type
_entity_poly.pdbx_seq_one_letter_code
_entity_poly.pdbx_strand_id
1 'polypeptide(L)'
;MITNTELEYKGNLYPNQIISFNQDVDKFNFTSENGVILQITVLRNSALRFRYATENVFEPDFSYAISEDASRGYGDLEVSEEESYYLITTTKLKVLVDKLTMRIQISDHEGNIINEDEIGFHWEENYEYGGNTVKMSKITQNAESYFGMGDKATHSN
;
A
#
# COMPACT_ATOMS: atom_id res chain seq x y z
N MET A 1 3.53 -18.11 -5.02
CA MET A 1 4.06 -17.19 -6.06
C MET A 1 2.99 -17.11 -7.14
N ILE A 2 2.17 -16.06 -7.16
CA ILE A 2 1.11 -15.88 -8.14
C ILE A 2 1.77 -15.27 -9.36
N THR A 3 1.77 -15.99 -10.47
CA THR A 3 2.31 -15.50 -11.74
C THR A 3 1.44 -14.37 -12.27
N ASN A 4 2.07 -13.26 -12.58
CA ASN A 4 1.52 -11.91 -12.79
C ASN A 4 0.60 -11.73 -14.01
N THR A 5 0.35 -12.72 -14.83
CA THR A 5 -0.10 -12.49 -16.21
C THR A 5 -1.61 -12.60 -16.43
N GLU A 6 -2.40 -13.04 -15.46
CA GLU A 6 -3.84 -13.33 -15.70
C GLU A 6 -4.82 -12.36 -15.02
N LEU A 7 -4.35 -11.43 -14.18
CA LEU A 7 -5.23 -10.53 -13.41
C LEU A 7 -5.18 -9.05 -13.84
N GLU A 8 -4.51 -8.73 -14.93
CA GLU A 8 -4.49 -7.35 -15.44
C GLU A 8 -5.82 -6.97 -16.09
N TYR A 9 -6.50 -5.99 -15.54
CA TYR A 9 -7.71 -5.44 -16.15
C TYR A 9 -7.33 -4.50 -17.30
N LYS A 10 -7.96 -4.70 -18.46
CA LYS A 10 -7.73 -3.87 -19.64
C LYS A 10 -8.00 -2.39 -19.34
N GLY A 11 -7.01 -1.53 -19.61
CA GLY A 11 -7.09 -0.10 -19.37
C GLY A 11 -6.57 0.36 -18.01
N ASN A 12 -6.24 -0.54 -17.09
CA ASN A 12 -5.58 -0.18 -15.84
C ASN A 12 -4.07 -0.10 -16.01
N LEU A 13 -3.47 0.82 -15.25
CA LEU A 13 -2.04 1.00 -15.10
C LEU A 13 -1.60 0.47 -13.72
N TYR A 14 -0.38 -0.02 -13.64
CA TYR A 14 0.17 -0.70 -12.45
C TYR A 14 1.56 -0.17 -12.13
N PRO A 15 1.97 -0.11 -10.85
CA PRO A 15 3.36 0.05 -10.51
C PRO A 15 4.18 -1.09 -11.12
N ASN A 16 5.36 -0.77 -11.59
CA ASN A 16 6.31 -1.78 -12.06
C ASN A 16 7.51 -1.89 -11.10
N GLN A 17 8.63 -2.42 -11.59
CA GLN A 17 9.83 -2.68 -10.80
C GLN A 17 10.29 -1.45 -10.00
N ILE A 18 10.57 -1.66 -8.70
CA ILE A 18 11.18 -0.65 -7.83
C ILE A 18 12.63 -0.42 -8.27
N ILE A 19 12.96 0.84 -8.54
CA ILE A 19 14.31 1.27 -8.94
C ILE A 19 15.03 2.08 -7.87
N SER A 20 14.32 2.59 -6.87
CA SER A 20 14.94 3.27 -5.74
C SER A 20 14.16 3.11 -4.45
N PHE A 21 14.89 3.11 -3.36
CA PHE A 21 14.40 3.06 -1.99
C PHE A 21 15.08 4.17 -1.17
N ASN A 22 14.29 4.86 -0.35
CA ASN A 22 14.77 5.85 0.60
C ASN A 22 14.02 5.72 1.93
N GLN A 23 14.75 5.80 3.03
CA GLN A 23 14.21 5.80 4.39
C GLN A 23 14.47 7.14 5.07
N ASP A 24 13.44 7.71 5.68
CA ASP A 24 13.51 8.88 6.53
C ASP A 24 12.75 8.61 7.85
N VAL A 25 13.50 8.30 8.89
CA VAL A 25 13.02 7.95 10.25
C VAL A 25 11.93 6.87 10.22
N ASP A 26 10.67 7.26 10.09
CA ASP A 26 9.48 6.39 10.11
C ASP A 26 8.79 6.26 8.76
N LYS A 27 9.41 6.83 7.70
CA LYS A 27 8.88 6.83 6.33
C LYS A 27 9.78 6.06 5.40
N PHE A 28 9.17 5.20 4.61
CA PHE A 28 9.83 4.39 3.60
C PHE A 28 9.24 4.73 2.24
N ASN A 29 10.07 5.25 1.34
CA ASN A 29 9.65 5.63 -0.01
C ASN A 29 10.26 4.67 -1.03
N PHE A 30 9.42 4.05 -1.82
CA PHE A 30 9.78 3.17 -2.92
C PHE A 30 9.34 3.83 -4.23
N THR A 31 10.26 3.97 -5.18
CA THR A 31 9.95 4.55 -6.48
C THR A 31 10.08 3.48 -7.55
N SER A 32 9.06 3.32 -8.37
CA SER A 32 9.07 2.42 -9.51
C SER A 32 9.67 3.07 -10.76
N GLU A 33 10.06 2.26 -11.72
CA GLU A 33 10.58 2.69 -13.01
C GLU A 33 9.58 3.57 -13.79
N ASN A 34 8.27 3.29 -13.66
CA ASN A 34 7.21 4.09 -14.29
C ASN A 34 6.76 5.30 -13.45
N GLY A 35 7.54 5.68 -12.43
CA GLY A 35 7.34 6.93 -11.68
C GLY A 35 6.33 6.86 -10.53
N VAL A 36 5.77 5.70 -10.23
CA VAL A 36 4.89 5.56 -9.06
C VAL A 36 5.73 5.59 -7.79
N ILE A 37 5.33 6.39 -6.82
CA ILE A 37 5.91 6.37 -5.47
C ILE A 37 4.94 5.70 -4.51
N LEU A 38 5.41 4.70 -3.79
CA LEU A 38 4.77 4.17 -2.59
C LEU A 38 5.48 4.72 -1.36
N GLN A 39 4.75 5.42 -0.51
CA GLN A 39 5.22 5.82 0.81
C GLN A 39 4.53 5.00 1.88
N ILE A 40 5.31 4.33 2.70
CA ILE A 40 4.84 3.64 3.91
C ILE A 40 5.31 4.45 5.12
N THR A 41 4.37 4.89 5.95
CA THR A 41 4.66 5.57 7.22
C THR A 41 4.24 4.69 8.37
N VAL A 42 5.14 4.46 9.32
CA VAL A 42 4.84 3.74 10.54
C VAL A 42 4.36 4.73 11.59
N LEU A 43 3.06 4.77 11.83
CA LEU A 43 2.46 5.68 12.82
C LEU A 43 2.61 5.16 14.25
N ARG A 44 2.48 3.84 14.43
CA ARG A 44 2.68 3.09 15.68
C ARG A 44 3.07 1.66 15.32
N ASN A 45 3.49 0.88 16.30
CA ASN A 45 3.91 -0.53 16.09
C ASN A 45 2.89 -1.44 15.37
N SER A 46 1.63 -1.04 15.36
CA SER A 46 0.53 -1.77 14.72
C SER A 46 -0.31 -0.91 13.78
N ALA A 47 0.13 0.31 13.46
CA ALA A 47 -0.57 1.20 12.55
C ALA A 47 0.38 1.68 11.45
N LEU A 48 0.01 1.35 10.22
CA LEU A 48 0.78 1.67 9.02
C LEU A 48 -0.09 2.51 8.10
N ARG A 49 0.51 3.51 7.48
CA ARG A 49 -0.14 4.34 6.48
C ARG A 49 0.54 4.16 5.13
N PHE A 50 -0.25 3.87 4.12
CA PHE A 50 0.20 3.72 2.74
C PHE A 50 -0.33 4.87 1.90
N ARG A 51 0.57 5.50 1.13
CA ARG A 51 0.23 6.53 0.15
C ARG A 51 0.88 6.16 -1.18
N TYR A 52 0.13 6.34 -2.25
CA TYR A 52 0.65 6.19 -3.61
C TYR A 52 0.55 7.53 -4.34
N ALA A 53 1.56 7.84 -5.15
CA ALA A 53 1.56 8.93 -6.09
C ALA A 53 1.92 8.40 -7.48
N THR A 54 1.06 8.67 -8.47
CA THR A 54 1.24 8.17 -9.84
C THR A 54 2.13 9.08 -10.68
N GLU A 55 2.35 10.32 -10.23
CA GLU A 55 3.09 11.36 -10.97
C GLU A 55 4.33 11.86 -10.23
N ASN A 56 4.97 11.02 -9.43
CA ASN A 56 6.18 11.37 -8.64
C ASN A 56 6.00 12.49 -7.60
N VAL A 57 4.78 12.94 -7.35
CA VAL A 57 4.47 14.02 -6.41
C VAL A 57 3.30 13.62 -5.52
N PHE A 58 3.47 13.80 -4.22
CA PHE A 58 2.35 13.69 -3.29
C PHE A 58 1.60 15.01 -3.17
N GLU A 59 0.28 14.93 -3.25
CA GLU A 59 -0.58 16.02 -2.79
C GLU A 59 -0.34 16.34 -1.31
N PRO A 60 -0.64 17.59 -0.86
CA PRO A 60 -0.49 17.97 0.54
C PRO A 60 -1.11 16.94 1.47
N ASP A 61 -0.37 16.63 2.54
CA ASP A 61 -0.81 15.63 3.51
C ASP A 61 -1.80 16.27 4.50
N PHE A 62 -3.07 16.02 4.24
CA PHE A 62 -4.14 16.54 5.09
C PHE A 62 -5.17 15.46 5.42
N SER A 63 -5.50 15.32 6.70
CA SER A 63 -6.57 14.44 7.16
C SER A 63 -7.22 15.02 8.42
N TYR A 64 -8.54 15.14 8.40
CA TYR A 64 -9.33 15.49 9.59
C TYR A 64 -9.36 14.39 10.66
N ALA A 65 -9.05 13.16 10.26
CA ALA A 65 -9.17 11.99 11.14
C ALA A 65 -7.89 11.64 11.90
N ILE A 66 -6.76 12.27 11.55
CA ILE A 66 -5.45 11.95 12.14
C ILE A 66 -4.99 13.16 12.95
N SER A 67 -4.79 12.98 14.26
CA SER A 67 -4.18 14.01 15.10
C SER A 67 -2.67 14.12 14.82
N GLU A 68 -2.09 15.30 15.06
CA GLU A 68 -0.64 15.54 14.91
C GLU A 68 0.22 14.62 15.80
N ASP A 69 -0.36 14.07 16.88
CA ASP A 69 0.31 13.14 17.79
C ASP A 69 0.26 11.68 17.34
N ALA A 70 -0.46 11.35 16.26
CA ALA A 70 -0.62 9.98 15.78
C ALA A 70 0.69 9.34 15.29
N SER A 71 1.68 10.14 14.91
CA SER A 71 2.98 9.69 14.40
C SER A 71 4.00 9.37 15.48
N ARG A 72 3.67 9.51 16.77
CA ARG A 72 4.63 9.30 17.85
C ARG A 72 4.61 7.86 18.37
N GLY A 73 5.81 7.27 18.53
CA GLY A 73 6.01 6.01 19.23
C GLY A 73 5.99 4.75 18.34
N TYR A 74 6.76 4.76 17.28
CA TYR A 74 6.88 3.62 16.36
C TYR A 74 7.81 2.49 16.87
N GLY A 75 8.53 2.68 17.98
CA GLY A 75 9.42 1.65 18.53
C GLY A 75 10.58 1.29 17.60
N ASP A 76 11.07 0.08 17.72
CA ASP A 76 12.16 -0.43 16.90
C ASP A 76 11.65 -0.71 15.48
N LEU A 77 12.36 -0.16 14.51
CA LEU A 77 12.10 -0.34 13.08
C LEU A 77 13.35 -0.90 12.43
N GLU A 78 13.19 -2.00 11.72
CA GLU A 78 14.22 -2.60 10.91
C GLU A 78 13.75 -2.70 9.47
N VAL A 79 14.68 -2.48 8.54
CA VAL A 79 14.45 -2.70 7.13
C VAL A 79 15.54 -3.61 6.60
N SER A 80 15.16 -4.66 5.89
CA SER A 80 16.08 -5.48 5.11
C SER A 80 15.70 -5.47 3.65
N GLU A 81 16.72 -5.52 2.80
CA GLU A 81 16.58 -5.67 1.36
C GLU A 81 16.94 -7.09 0.97
N GLU A 82 15.96 -7.85 0.49
CA GLU A 82 16.11 -9.21 0.01
C GLU A 82 16.20 -9.22 -1.53
N GLU A 83 16.41 -10.39 -2.12
CA GLU A 83 16.52 -10.53 -3.58
C GLU A 83 15.26 -10.04 -4.31
N SER A 84 14.07 -10.43 -3.84
CA SER A 84 12.79 -10.16 -4.51
C SER A 84 11.87 -9.18 -3.78
N TYR A 85 12.20 -8.76 -2.55
CA TYR A 85 11.35 -7.88 -1.76
C TYR A 85 12.16 -7.02 -0.77
N TYR A 86 11.53 -5.96 -0.26
CA TYR A 86 11.93 -5.26 0.95
C TYR A 86 11.08 -5.74 2.11
N LEU A 87 11.68 -5.93 3.28
CA LEU A 87 10.98 -6.31 4.51
C LEU A 87 11.15 -5.21 5.55
N ILE A 88 10.04 -4.59 5.95
CA ILE A 88 9.97 -3.65 7.06
C ILE A 88 9.43 -4.42 8.28
N THR A 89 10.19 -4.42 9.37
CA THR A 89 9.82 -5.09 10.61
C THR A 89 9.59 -4.04 11.69
N THR A 90 8.44 -4.09 12.32
CA THR A 90 8.09 -3.33 13.53
C THR A 90 8.04 -4.29 14.72
N THR A 91 7.80 -3.80 15.94
CA THR A 91 7.62 -4.67 17.12
C THR A 91 6.42 -5.62 17.02
N LYS A 92 5.47 -5.40 16.10
CA LYS A 92 4.25 -6.22 15.96
C LYS A 92 3.99 -6.75 14.57
N LEU A 93 4.50 -6.10 13.54
CA LEU A 93 4.17 -6.40 12.16
C LEU A 93 5.41 -6.58 11.31
N LYS A 94 5.25 -7.37 10.27
CA LYS A 94 6.17 -7.49 9.14
C LYS A 94 5.44 -7.04 7.88
N VAL A 95 6.07 -6.14 7.11
CA VAL A 95 5.55 -5.64 5.84
C VAL A 95 6.53 -6.01 4.76
N LEU A 96 6.09 -6.86 3.87
CA LEU A 96 6.82 -7.23 2.66
C LEU A 96 6.35 -6.36 1.50
N VAL A 97 7.30 -5.78 0.76
CA VAL A 97 7.05 -5.01 -0.46
C VAL A 97 7.77 -5.70 -1.62
N ASP A 98 7.02 -6.25 -2.54
CA ASP A 98 7.56 -6.94 -3.72
C ASP A 98 8.27 -5.96 -4.66
N LYS A 99 9.48 -6.29 -5.09
CA LYS A 99 10.32 -5.39 -5.90
C LYS A 99 9.84 -5.22 -7.34
N LEU A 100 9.12 -6.18 -7.88
CA LEU A 100 8.68 -6.17 -9.28
C LEU A 100 7.31 -5.48 -9.47
N THR A 101 6.48 -5.50 -8.43
CA THR A 101 5.06 -5.12 -8.56
C THR A 101 4.59 -4.10 -7.52
N MET A 102 5.42 -3.77 -6.53
CA MET A 102 5.05 -2.99 -5.34
C MET A 102 3.88 -3.57 -4.54
N ARG A 103 3.52 -4.84 -4.72
CA ARG A 103 2.51 -5.52 -3.92
C ARG A 103 2.96 -5.66 -2.48
N ILE A 104 2.00 -5.59 -1.59
CA ILE A 104 2.24 -5.56 -0.16
C ILE A 104 1.60 -6.79 0.49
N GLN A 105 2.37 -7.43 1.38
CA GLN A 105 1.87 -8.42 2.31
C GLN A 105 2.20 -7.98 3.73
N ILE A 106 1.23 -8.03 4.63
CA ILE A 106 1.38 -7.70 6.04
C ILE A 106 1.09 -8.94 6.86
N SER A 107 2.00 -9.30 7.75
CA SER A 107 1.85 -10.41 8.69
C SER A 107 2.23 -10.00 10.11
N ASP A 108 1.86 -10.80 11.09
CA ASP A 108 2.42 -10.76 12.43
C ASP A 108 3.79 -11.46 12.47
N HIS A 109 4.40 -11.51 13.66
CA HIS A 109 5.68 -12.18 13.86
C HIS A 109 5.59 -13.72 13.85
N GLU A 110 4.39 -14.27 14.01
CA GLU A 110 4.12 -15.71 13.94
C GLU A 110 3.93 -16.17 12.49
N GLY A 111 3.82 -15.23 11.55
CA GLY A 111 3.64 -15.49 10.13
C GLY A 111 2.16 -15.55 9.71
N ASN A 112 1.23 -15.17 10.58
CA ASN A 112 -0.18 -15.07 10.20
C ASN A 112 -0.36 -13.85 9.29
N ILE A 113 -0.90 -14.06 8.10
CA ILE A 113 -1.18 -12.97 7.14
C ILE A 113 -2.38 -12.17 7.64
N ILE A 114 -2.17 -10.87 7.79
CA ILE A 114 -3.20 -9.91 8.23
C ILE A 114 -3.82 -9.22 7.01
N ASN A 115 -3.01 -8.91 6.01
CA ASN A 115 -3.46 -8.24 4.79
C ASN A 115 -2.52 -8.59 3.63
N GLU A 116 -3.06 -8.84 2.46
CA GLU A 116 -2.29 -9.20 1.28
C GLU A 116 -2.91 -8.62 0.01
N ASP A 117 -2.06 -8.08 -0.85
CA ASP A 117 -2.47 -7.61 -2.16
C ASP A 117 -2.73 -8.78 -3.12
N GLU A 118 -3.87 -8.74 -3.79
CA GLU A 118 -4.13 -9.57 -4.97
C GLU A 118 -3.41 -8.97 -6.17
N ILE A 119 -3.91 -7.85 -6.68
CA ILE A 119 -3.26 -7.01 -7.69
C ILE A 119 -2.58 -5.81 -7.00
N GLY A 120 -3.12 -5.38 -5.86
CA GLY A 120 -2.67 -4.22 -5.13
C GLY A 120 -3.17 -2.91 -5.73
N PHE A 121 -2.33 -1.89 -5.65
CA PHE A 121 -2.63 -0.57 -6.18
C PHE A 121 -2.58 -0.57 -7.71
N HIS A 122 -3.62 -0.01 -8.32
CA HIS A 122 -3.69 0.23 -9.76
C HIS A 122 -4.61 1.42 -10.06
N TRP A 123 -4.54 1.98 -11.26
CA TRP A 123 -5.33 3.14 -11.64
C TRP A 123 -5.73 3.12 -13.11
N GLU A 124 -6.73 3.91 -13.45
CA GLU A 124 -7.13 4.28 -14.81
C GLU A 124 -7.00 5.79 -14.95
N GLU A 125 -6.46 6.24 -16.07
CA GLU A 125 -6.53 7.65 -16.44
C GLU A 125 -7.96 8.00 -16.85
N ASN A 126 -8.52 9.01 -16.23
CA ASN A 126 -9.88 9.46 -16.51
C ASN A 126 -9.89 10.93 -16.91
N TYR A 127 -9.68 11.16 -18.19
CA TYR A 127 -9.60 12.52 -18.76
C TYR A 127 -10.93 13.27 -18.72
N GLU A 128 -12.06 12.56 -18.70
CA GLU A 128 -13.39 13.18 -18.67
C GLU A 128 -13.66 13.89 -17.34
N TYR A 129 -13.15 13.37 -16.25
CA TYR A 129 -13.35 13.93 -14.91
C TYR A 129 -12.10 14.61 -14.34
N GLY A 130 -11.04 14.73 -15.14
CA GLY A 130 -9.84 15.47 -14.77
C GLY A 130 -8.98 14.85 -13.70
N GLY A 131 -8.86 13.52 -13.66
CA GLY A 131 -8.02 12.82 -12.70
C GLY A 131 -7.92 11.32 -12.94
N ASN A 132 -7.27 10.63 -12.02
CA ASN A 132 -7.11 9.19 -12.05
C ASN A 132 -8.16 8.49 -11.17
N THR A 133 -8.77 7.42 -11.68
CA THR A 133 -9.56 6.50 -10.85
C THR A 133 -8.62 5.51 -10.21
N VAL A 134 -8.41 5.63 -8.91
CA VAL A 134 -7.53 4.72 -8.15
C VAL A 134 -8.30 3.52 -7.60
N LYS A 135 -7.64 2.37 -7.60
CA LYS A 135 -8.20 1.09 -7.17
C LYS A 135 -7.19 0.35 -6.29
N MET A 136 -7.70 -0.48 -5.39
CA MET A 136 -6.89 -1.35 -4.55
C MET A 136 -7.56 -2.71 -4.45
N SER A 137 -6.87 -3.77 -4.86
CA SER A 137 -7.38 -5.14 -4.79
C SER A 137 -6.61 -5.96 -3.75
N LYS A 138 -7.35 -6.54 -2.82
CA LYS A 138 -6.83 -7.34 -1.71
C LYS A 138 -7.36 -8.76 -1.76
N ILE A 139 -6.59 -9.71 -1.28
CA ILE A 139 -7.03 -11.09 -1.06
C ILE A 139 -7.91 -11.10 0.19
N THR A 140 -9.13 -11.60 0.05
CA THR A 140 -10.03 -11.81 1.18
C THR A 140 -9.71 -13.15 1.83
N GLN A 141 -9.42 -13.12 3.13
CA GLN A 141 -9.23 -14.35 3.90
C GLN A 141 -10.58 -15.01 4.20
N ASN A 142 -10.59 -16.33 4.35
CA ASN A 142 -11.80 -17.06 4.68
C ASN A 142 -12.38 -16.57 6.01
N ALA A 143 -13.69 -16.30 6.03
CA ALA A 143 -14.47 -15.83 7.19
C ALA A 143 -14.26 -14.35 7.57
N GLU A 144 -13.68 -13.51 6.71
CA GLU A 144 -13.67 -12.07 6.93
C GLU A 144 -15.06 -11.47 6.70
N SER A 145 -15.41 -10.50 7.55
CA SER A 145 -16.63 -9.70 7.43
C SER A 145 -16.27 -8.22 7.51
N TYR A 146 -16.81 -7.43 6.60
CA TYR A 146 -16.55 -6.00 6.51
C TYR A 146 -17.72 -5.20 7.01
N PHE A 147 -17.49 -4.29 7.97
CA PHE A 147 -18.51 -3.46 8.60
C PHE A 147 -18.15 -1.98 8.48
N GLY A 148 -19.17 -1.12 8.59
CA GLY A 148 -18.96 0.33 8.76
C GLY A 148 -18.43 1.05 7.52
N MET A 149 -18.76 0.58 6.32
CA MET A 149 -18.29 1.15 5.05
C MET A 149 -18.84 2.56 4.73
N GLY A 150 -19.33 3.29 5.73
CA GLY A 150 -19.92 4.62 5.59
C GLY A 150 -21.35 4.59 5.07
N ASP A 151 -21.93 5.79 4.99
CA ASP A 151 -23.27 5.97 4.39
C ASP A 151 -23.13 5.96 2.87
N LYS A 152 -23.55 4.86 2.26
CA LYS A 152 -23.61 4.71 0.82
C LYS A 152 -25.06 4.66 0.38
N ALA A 153 -25.49 5.66 -0.38
CA ALA A 153 -26.76 5.58 -1.10
C ALA A 153 -26.66 4.45 -2.14
N THR A 154 -27.20 3.29 -1.80
CA THR A 154 -27.41 2.21 -2.78
C THR A 154 -28.72 2.45 -3.50
N HIS A 155 -28.68 2.64 -4.81
CA HIS A 155 -29.87 2.53 -5.61
C HIS A 155 -30.25 1.03 -5.63
N SER A 156 -31.18 0.64 -4.75
CA SER A 156 -31.88 -0.63 -4.89
C SER A 156 -32.82 -0.52 -6.10
N ASN A 157 -32.53 -1.23 -7.16
CA ASN A 157 -33.51 -1.54 -8.19
C ASN A 157 -34.49 -2.59 -7.67
#